data_f543478ceb56f54395d10fc30fc844d3
#
_entry.id   f543478ceb56f54395d10fc30fc844d3
#
_cell.length_a   1.000
_cell.length_b   1.000
_cell.length_c   1.000
_cell.angle_alpha   90.00
_cell.angle_beta   90.00
_cell.angle_gamma   90.00
#
_symmetry.space_group_name_H-M   'P 1'
#
loop_
_entity.id
_entity.type
_entity.pdbx_description
1 polymer ?
#
loop_
_entity_poly.entity_id
_entity_poly.type
_entity_poly.pdbx_seq_one_letter_code
_entity_poly.pdbx_strand_id
1 'polypeptide(L)' 'MTKSPESLDGQRFLDAAKLHCRSQIKDAQAKIDLYLNFAQGVADHSNITKEILAAAEQGAHAQDILRFLEKSHR' A
#
# COMPACT_ATOMS: atom_id res chain seq x y z
N MET A 1 -36.01 7.12 6.48
CA MET A 1 -34.99 8.11 6.56
C MET A 1 -33.74 7.78 5.76
N THR A 2 -33.28 8.73 4.99
CA THR A 2 -32.17 8.50 4.09
C THR A 2 -30.86 8.99 4.70
N LYS A 3 -29.84 8.22 4.58
CA LYS A 3 -28.52 8.65 5.01
C LYS A 3 -27.77 9.22 3.83
N SER A 4 -27.05 10.29 4.07
CA SER A 4 -26.18 10.82 3.02
C SER A 4 -24.91 9.96 2.94
N PRO A 5 -24.18 10.04 1.82
CA PRO A 5 -22.92 9.33 1.69
C PRO A 5 -21.88 9.72 2.75
N GLU A 6 -22.03 10.94 3.30
CA GLU A 6 -21.12 11.42 4.33
C GLU A 6 -21.46 10.88 5.71
N SER A 7 -22.57 10.14 5.82
CA SER A 7 -23.00 9.56 7.08
C SER A 7 -22.14 8.34 7.41
N LEU A 8 -22.58 7.58 8.41
CA LEU A 8 -21.83 6.47 8.94
C LEU A 8 -21.36 5.47 7.87
N ASP A 9 -22.22 5.15 6.91
CA ASP A 9 -21.88 4.17 5.87
C ASP A 9 -20.79 4.69 4.94
N GLY A 10 -20.90 5.96 4.55
CA GLY A 10 -19.87 6.56 3.72
C GLY A 10 -18.53 6.60 4.41
N GLN A 11 -18.53 6.90 5.68
CA GLN A 11 -17.30 6.93 6.46
C GLN A 11 -16.67 5.54 6.57
N ARG A 12 -17.48 4.51 6.70
CA ARG A 12 -16.97 3.15 6.74
C ARG A 12 -16.22 2.77 5.47
N PHE A 13 -16.78 3.13 4.33
CA PHE A 13 -16.15 2.81 3.05
C PHE A 13 -14.85 3.59 2.89
N LEU A 14 -14.82 4.83 3.33
CA LEU A 14 -13.60 5.63 3.28
C LEU A 14 -12.53 5.04 4.20
N ASP A 15 -12.92 4.66 5.40
CA ASP A 15 -11.99 4.04 6.35
C ASP A 15 -11.45 2.73 5.82
N ALA A 16 -12.31 1.92 5.19
CA ALA A 16 -11.90 0.66 4.59
C ALA A 16 -10.90 0.88 3.46
N ALA A 17 -11.13 1.89 2.62
CA ALA A 17 -10.21 2.22 1.54
C ALA A 17 -8.84 2.63 2.08
N LYS A 18 -8.83 3.46 3.10
CA LYS A 18 -7.57 3.89 3.73
C LYS A 18 -6.84 2.72 4.35
N LEU A 19 -7.58 1.83 5.02
CA LEU A 19 -6.98 0.66 5.64
C LEU A 19 -6.39 -0.27 4.58
N HIS A 20 -7.08 -0.42 3.47
CA HIS A 20 -6.57 -1.22 2.35
C HIS A 20 -5.24 -0.65 1.84
N CYS A 21 -5.16 0.67 1.69
CA CYS A 21 -3.92 1.30 1.26
C CYS A 21 -2.79 1.05 2.26
N ARG A 22 -3.07 1.18 3.56
CA ARG A 22 -2.06 0.93 4.59
C ARG A 22 -1.61 -0.52 4.57
N SER A 23 -2.54 -1.43 4.34
CA SER A 23 -2.20 -2.85 4.22
C SER A 23 -1.27 -3.10 3.04
N GLN A 24 -1.52 -2.47 1.90
CA GLN A 24 -0.67 -2.62 0.73
C GLN A 24 0.73 -2.04 0.97
N ILE A 25 0.81 -0.93 1.69
CA ILE A 25 2.10 -0.33 2.04
C ILE A 25 2.90 -1.29 2.92
N LYS A 26 2.25 -1.86 3.93
CA LYS A 26 2.91 -2.83 4.82
C LYS A 26 3.35 -4.07 4.06
N ASP A 27 2.51 -4.55 3.16
CA ASP A 27 2.84 -5.71 2.35
C ASP A 27 4.07 -5.43 1.47
N ALA A 28 4.12 -4.26 0.86
CA ALA A 28 5.26 -3.87 0.03
C ALA A 28 6.54 -3.78 0.86
N GLN A 29 6.46 -3.20 2.05
CA GLN A 29 7.62 -3.10 2.95
C GLN A 29 8.12 -4.49 3.36
N ALA A 30 7.20 -5.39 3.68
CA ALA A 30 7.56 -6.74 4.07
C ALA A 30 8.24 -7.49 2.92
N LYS A 31 7.74 -7.31 1.71
CA LYS A 31 8.34 -7.92 0.53
C LYS A 31 9.76 -7.41 0.29
N ILE A 32 9.95 -6.11 0.40
CA ILE A 32 11.26 -5.51 0.21
C ILE A 32 12.25 -6.05 1.25
N ASP A 33 11.83 -6.11 2.51
CA ASP A 33 12.67 -6.66 3.57
C ASP A 33 13.06 -8.11 3.28
N LEU A 34 12.09 -8.89 2.83
CA LEU A 34 12.34 -10.30 2.50
C LEU A 34 13.37 -10.41 1.36
N TYR A 35 13.20 -9.63 0.31
CA TYR A 35 14.12 -9.68 -0.83
C TYR A 35 15.51 -9.20 -0.46
N LEU A 36 15.62 -8.18 0.39
CA LEU A 36 16.92 -7.70 0.84
C LEU A 36 17.66 -8.77 1.64
N ASN A 37 16.95 -9.48 2.50
CA ASN A 37 17.54 -10.59 3.24
C ASN A 37 17.94 -11.73 2.31
N PHE A 38 17.10 -12.04 1.37
CA PHE A 38 17.33 -13.11 0.41
C PHE A 38 18.53 -12.83 -0.48
N ALA A 39 18.72 -11.56 -0.85
CA ALA A 39 19.79 -11.15 -1.77
C ALA A 39 21.17 -11.47 -1.23
N GLN A 40 21.34 -11.53 0.07
CA GLN A 40 22.64 -11.78 0.68
C GLN A 40 23.22 -13.13 0.31
N GLY A 41 22.39 -14.12 -0.01
CA GLY A 41 22.84 -15.46 -0.33
C GLY A 41 22.72 -15.86 -1.79
N VAL A 42 22.43 -14.92 -2.68
CA VAL A 42 22.14 -15.21 -4.08
C VAL A 42 23.18 -14.56 -4.98
N ALA A 43 23.73 -15.36 -5.92
CA ALA A 43 24.75 -14.86 -6.84
C ALA A 43 24.17 -13.97 -7.91
N ASP A 44 22.97 -14.28 -8.43
CA ASP A 44 22.31 -13.49 -9.48
C ASP A 44 21.22 -12.64 -8.83
N HIS A 45 21.42 -11.33 -8.83
CA HIS A 45 20.51 -10.40 -8.17
C HIS A 45 19.54 -9.69 -9.11
N SER A 46 19.55 -10.02 -10.39
CA SER A 46 18.73 -9.29 -11.37
C SER A 46 17.23 -9.45 -11.09
N ASN A 47 16.78 -10.66 -10.77
CA ASN A 47 15.36 -10.89 -10.44
C ASN A 47 14.99 -10.22 -9.13
N ILE A 48 15.89 -10.23 -8.16
CA ILE A 48 15.64 -9.59 -6.87
C ILE A 48 15.46 -8.09 -7.03
N THR A 49 16.28 -7.47 -7.87
CA THR A 49 16.15 -6.04 -8.15
C THR A 49 14.79 -5.72 -8.75
N LYS A 50 14.34 -6.53 -9.73
CA LYS A 50 13.02 -6.32 -10.33
C LYS A 50 11.90 -6.47 -9.31
N GLU A 51 12.02 -7.45 -8.43
CA GLU A 51 10.99 -7.68 -7.42
C GLU A 51 10.94 -6.55 -6.41
N ILE A 52 12.10 -6.03 -6.01
CA ILE A 52 12.15 -4.89 -5.10
C ILE A 52 11.50 -3.66 -5.76
N LEU A 53 11.79 -3.42 -7.03
CA LEU A 53 11.20 -2.29 -7.74
C LEU A 53 9.69 -2.44 -7.86
N ALA A 54 9.21 -3.65 -8.15
CA ALA A 54 7.77 -3.91 -8.24
C ALA A 54 7.09 -3.67 -6.91
N ALA A 55 7.70 -4.14 -5.82
CA ALA A 55 7.14 -3.92 -4.48
C ALA A 55 7.15 -2.43 -4.12
N ALA A 56 8.22 -1.73 -4.48
CA ALA A 56 8.32 -0.29 -4.21
C ALA A 56 7.24 0.48 -4.97
N GLU A 57 6.97 0.10 -6.23
CA GLU A 57 5.90 0.72 -7.00
C GLU A 57 4.55 0.49 -6.35
N GLN A 58 4.29 -0.73 -5.89
CA GLN A 58 3.05 -1.05 -5.21
C GLN A 58 2.87 -0.18 -3.97
N GLY A 59 3.92 -0.09 -3.16
CA GLY A 59 3.86 0.70 -1.92
C GLY A 59 3.72 2.18 -2.19
N ALA A 60 4.45 2.71 -3.16
CA ALA A 60 4.38 4.12 -3.50
C ALA A 60 3.01 4.49 -4.05
N HIS A 61 2.43 3.62 -4.90
CA HIS A 61 1.11 3.85 -5.46
C HIS A 61 0.06 3.90 -4.35
N ALA A 62 0.10 2.93 -3.44
CA ALA A 62 -0.83 2.88 -2.32
C ALA A 62 -0.67 4.10 -1.40
N GLN A 63 0.57 4.54 -1.20
CA GLN A 63 0.84 5.72 -0.37
C GLN A 63 0.28 6.99 -1.02
N ASP A 64 0.39 7.11 -2.33
CA ASP A 64 -0.18 8.25 -3.05
C ASP A 64 -1.69 8.27 -2.95
N ILE A 65 -2.34 7.10 -3.09
CA ILE A 65 -3.79 7.00 -2.95
C ILE A 65 -4.21 7.39 -1.54
N LEU A 66 -3.52 6.85 -0.54
CA LEU A 66 -3.83 7.16 0.85
C LEU A 66 -3.71 8.66 1.12
N ARG A 67 -2.64 9.27 0.64
CA ARG A 67 -2.42 10.71 0.82
C ARG A 67 -3.52 11.51 0.16
N PHE A 68 -3.93 11.12 -1.03
CA PHE A 68 -5.02 11.78 -1.75
C PHE A 68 -6.32 11.70 -0.96
N LEU A 69 -6.65 10.51 -0.44
CA LEU A 69 -7.87 10.33 0.34
C LEU A 69 -7.84 11.16 1.62
N GLU A 70 -6.70 11.20 2.27
CA GLU A 70 -6.57 11.96 3.52
C GLU A 70 -6.67 13.46 3.29
N LYS A 71 -6.19 13.96 2.15
CA LYS A 71 -6.29 15.38 1.83
C LYS A 71 -7.70 15.77 1.40
N SER A 72 -8.36 14.89 0.65
CA SER A 72 -9.65 15.21 0.04
C SER A 72 -10.83 14.92 0.97
N HIS A 73 -10.66 13.97 1.87
CA HIS A 73 -11.77 13.45 2.69
C HIS A 73 -11.29 13.22 4.12
N ARG A 74 -11.03 14.31 4.80
CA ARG A 74 -10.63 14.22 6.21
C ARG A 74 -11.81 13.97 7.10
#